data_99c223c6bd1931b2fd14ca2cce2244cf
#
_entry.id   99c223c6bd1931b2fd14ca2cce2244cf
#
_cell.length_a   1.000
_cell.length_b   1.000
_cell.length_c   1.000
_cell.angle_alpha   90.00
_cell.angle_beta   90.00
_cell.angle_gamma   90.00
#
_symmetry.space_group_name_H-M   'P 1'
#
loop_
_entity.id
_entity.type
_entity.pdbx_description
1 polymer ?
#
loop_
_entity_poly.entity_id
_entity_poly.type
_entity_poly.pdbx_seq_one_letter_code
_entity_poly.pdbx_strand_id
1 'polypeptide(L)'
;DKGDIETEKIVIATHYPILNMPGFYFTKMYQSTSYVIAIETNQRLPDGMFISAKEPIYSFRTAKYQGKDILLICGSDHKTGEAIATNEIYKELEELAKKYYPDCKILFKWNTRDCISLDKIPYIGEFSSFMKGVYVGTGFKKWGMAFSNVSANIIVDEILEKENEYRKLFNSKRIKPIKNRWEVKNMVVNTANNLVFDKFRIEPYSIEQIANDNGAIIEKDGDIIGVYKDSIGKVYAVKPMCAHLGCLLTWNNT
;
A
#
# COMPACT_ATOMS: atom_id res chain seq x y z
N ASP A 1 -13.77 -14.72 -18.00
CA ASP A 1 -14.79 -15.69 -17.62
C ASP A 1 -15.19 -15.46 -16.19
N LYS A 2 -16.48 -15.29 -15.96
CA LYS A 2 -17.06 -15.16 -14.63
C LYS A 2 -17.67 -16.52 -14.30
N GLY A 3 -16.97 -17.32 -13.52
CA GLY A 3 -17.46 -18.60 -12.99
C GLY A 3 -17.53 -18.54 -11.47
N ASP A 4 -18.46 -19.26 -10.89
CA ASP A 4 -18.55 -19.47 -9.46
C ASP A 4 -17.69 -20.70 -9.07
N ILE A 5 -17.04 -20.62 -7.93
CA ILE A 5 -16.25 -21.71 -7.34
C ILE A 5 -16.87 -22.05 -5.99
N GLU A 6 -17.38 -23.27 -5.87
CA GLU A 6 -17.83 -23.81 -4.59
C GLU A 6 -16.64 -24.43 -3.84
N THR A 7 -16.46 -24.07 -2.59
CA THR A 7 -15.37 -24.59 -1.76
C THR A 7 -15.74 -24.57 -0.27
N GLU A 8 -15.20 -25.51 0.49
CA GLU A 8 -15.37 -25.55 1.94
C GLU A 8 -14.45 -24.56 2.68
N LYS A 9 -13.34 -24.21 2.08
CA LYS A 9 -12.31 -23.37 2.70
C LYS A 9 -11.87 -22.27 1.74
N ILE A 10 -11.75 -21.04 2.26
CA ILE A 10 -11.27 -19.86 1.54
C ILE A 10 -10.14 -19.24 2.33
N VAL A 11 -9.01 -18.94 1.66
CA VAL A 11 -7.90 -18.19 2.26
C VAL A 11 -7.78 -16.84 1.59
N ILE A 12 -8.00 -15.76 2.36
CA ILE A 12 -7.83 -14.39 1.92
C ILE A 12 -6.36 -14.00 2.09
N ALA A 13 -5.60 -14.12 1.02
CA ALA A 13 -4.17 -13.79 0.94
C ALA A 13 -3.92 -12.56 0.02
N THR A 14 -4.84 -11.62 0.01
CA THR A 14 -4.89 -10.48 -0.92
C THR A 14 -4.17 -9.24 -0.39
N HIS A 15 -3.20 -9.41 0.49
CA HIS A 15 -2.45 -8.35 1.18
C HIS A 15 -3.35 -7.53 2.11
N TYR A 16 -4.17 -6.61 1.58
CA TYR A 16 -5.31 -6.06 2.30
C TYR A 16 -6.53 -6.95 2.04
N PRO A 17 -7.28 -7.36 3.09
CA PRO A 17 -8.43 -8.24 2.92
C PRO A 17 -9.49 -7.62 2.01
N ILE A 18 -9.89 -8.34 0.96
CA ILE A 18 -10.95 -7.88 0.02
C ILE A 18 -12.32 -7.82 0.69
N LEU A 19 -12.52 -8.59 1.76
CA LEU A 19 -13.71 -8.54 2.59
C LEU A 19 -13.45 -7.67 3.81
N ASN A 20 -14.26 -6.65 4.02
CA ASN A 20 -14.13 -5.78 5.19
C ASN A 20 -15.00 -6.24 6.37
N MET A 21 -16.18 -6.72 6.07
CA MET A 21 -17.16 -7.18 7.04
C MET A 21 -17.24 -8.71 7.01
N PRO A 22 -17.38 -9.36 8.14
CA PRO A 22 -17.44 -8.85 9.51
C PRO A 22 -16.08 -8.78 10.23
N GLY A 23 -14.95 -8.82 9.51
CA GLY A 23 -13.60 -8.80 10.09
C GLY A 23 -13.15 -7.43 10.62
N PHE A 24 -13.73 -6.34 10.09
CA PHE A 24 -13.43 -4.93 10.45
C PHE A 24 -11.93 -4.59 10.39
N TYR A 25 -11.19 -5.12 9.41
CA TYR A 25 -9.75 -4.93 9.31
C TYR A 25 -9.34 -3.48 9.10
N PHE A 26 -10.19 -2.65 8.49
CA PHE A 26 -9.98 -1.20 8.35
C PHE A 26 -9.89 -0.45 9.70
N THR A 27 -10.40 -1.02 10.79
CA THR A 27 -10.26 -0.46 12.14
C THR A 27 -9.02 -0.95 12.87
N LYS A 28 -8.33 -1.95 12.33
CA LYS A 28 -7.21 -2.65 12.96
C LYS A 28 -5.87 -2.39 12.28
N MET A 29 -5.90 -1.85 11.06
CA MET A 29 -4.73 -1.65 10.22
C MET A 29 -4.81 -0.32 9.47
N TYR A 30 -3.64 0.18 9.08
CA TYR A 30 -3.50 1.25 8.09
C TYR A 30 -2.55 0.81 6.99
N GLN A 31 -2.53 1.54 5.89
CA GLN A 31 -1.55 1.33 4.82
C GLN A 31 -0.43 2.36 4.92
N SER A 32 0.79 1.92 4.67
CA SER A 32 1.98 2.75 4.50
C SER A 32 2.43 2.67 3.05
N THR A 33 2.68 3.80 2.42
CA THR A 33 3.22 3.87 1.06
C THR A 33 4.73 4.01 1.14
N SER A 34 5.45 3.20 0.35
CA SER A 34 6.90 3.29 0.15
C SER A 34 7.19 3.51 -1.32
N TYR A 35 8.27 4.19 -1.62
CA TYR A 35 8.69 4.52 -2.98
C TYR A 35 9.93 3.76 -3.36
N VAL A 36 10.00 3.35 -4.62
CA VAL A 36 11.11 2.56 -5.16
C VAL A 36 11.57 3.17 -6.47
N ILE A 37 12.88 3.26 -6.64
CA ILE A 37 13.51 3.49 -7.94
C ILE A 37 14.38 2.31 -8.30
N ALA A 38 14.46 1.99 -9.59
CA ALA A 38 15.41 1.04 -10.14
C ALA A 38 16.45 1.78 -10.95
N ILE A 39 17.73 1.52 -10.68
CA ILE A 39 18.85 2.15 -11.39
C ILE A 39 19.73 1.13 -12.08
N GLU A 40 20.29 1.50 -13.24
CA GLU A 40 21.40 0.86 -13.92
C GLU A 40 22.66 1.70 -13.72
N THR A 41 23.80 1.09 -13.49
CA THR A 41 25.11 1.75 -13.36
C THR A 41 26.21 0.83 -13.90
N ASN A 42 27.33 1.41 -14.31
CA ASN A 42 28.53 0.65 -14.70
C ASN A 42 29.39 0.24 -13.49
N GLN A 43 29.07 0.75 -12.31
CA GLN A 43 29.78 0.42 -11.10
C GLN A 43 29.34 -0.96 -10.56
N ARG A 44 30.24 -1.60 -9.83
CA ARG A 44 29.91 -2.87 -9.17
C ARG A 44 28.84 -2.67 -8.11
N LEU A 45 27.74 -3.38 -8.25
CA LEU A 45 26.66 -3.40 -7.27
C LEU A 45 26.99 -4.37 -6.12
N PRO A 46 26.58 -4.06 -4.88
CA PRO A 46 26.73 -4.98 -3.76
C PRO A 46 25.84 -6.20 -3.96
N ASP A 47 26.34 -7.39 -3.62
CA ASP A 47 25.50 -8.60 -3.61
C ASP A 47 24.74 -8.72 -2.29
N GLY A 48 23.40 -8.69 -2.37
CA GLY A 48 22.54 -8.85 -1.21
C GLY A 48 21.46 -7.80 -1.05
N MET A 49 20.88 -7.78 0.15
CA MET A 49 19.85 -6.85 0.59
C MET A 49 20.35 -6.09 1.83
N PHE A 50 20.20 -4.78 1.79
CA PHE A 50 20.69 -3.89 2.84
C PHE A 50 19.55 -2.98 3.29
N ILE A 51 19.57 -2.63 4.57
CA ILE A 51 18.64 -1.65 5.15
C ILE A 51 19.45 -0.71 6.05
N SER A 52 19.17 0.59 6.00
CA SER A 52 19.82 1.55 6.88
C SER A 52 19.40 1.35 8.34
N ALA A 53 20.34 1.49 9.27
CA ALA A 53 20.08 1.32 10.70
C ALA A 53 19.55 2.60 11.36
N LYS A 54 19.58 3.73 10.67
CA LYS A 54 19.17 5.06 11.17
C LYS A 54 18.21 5.71 10.20
N GLU A 55 17.33 6.53 10.73
CA GLU A 55 16.44 7.37 9.93
C GLU A 55 17.25 8.40 9.09
N PRO A 56 16.80 8.68 7.85
CA PRO A 56 15.69 8.04 7.16
C PRO A 56 16.02 6.60 6.75
N ILE A 57 15.03 5.70 6.85
CA ILE A 57 15.21 4.29 6.52
C ILE A 57 15.16 4.09 5.00
N TYR A 58 16.27 3.63 4.45
CA TYR A 58 16.36 3.18 3.06
C TYR A 58 16.72 1.71 2.99
N SER A 59 16.23 1.03 1.98
CA SER A 59 16.67 -0.32 1.64
C SER A 59 17.22 -0.38 0.22
N PHE A 60 18.21 -1.25 0.04
CA PHE A 60 18.94 -1.45 -1.21
C PHE A 60 18.94 -2.94 -1.54
N ARG A 61 18.64 -3.27 -2.78
CA ARG A 61 18.63 -4.66 -3.23
C ARG A 61 19.08 -4.76 -4.67
N THR A 62 20.07 -5.61 -4.93
CA THR A 62 20.44 -5.98 -6.30
C THR A 62 19.41 -6.93 -6.88
N ALA A 63 19.04 -6.71 -8.13
CA ALA A 63 18.11 -7.53 -8.90
C ALA A 63 18.62 -7.69 -10.34
N LYS A 64 18.02 -8.61 -11.09
CA LYS A 64 18.33 -8.81 -12.50
C LYS A 64 17.20 -8.26 -13.38
N TYR A 65 17.58 -7.49 -14.39
CA TYR A 65 16.67 -7.01 -15.43
C TYR A 65 17.33 -7.13 -16.79
N GLN A 66 16.72 -7.85 -17.73
CA GLN A 66 17.25 -8.11 -19.08
C GLN A 66 18.71 -8.62 -19.06
N GLY A 67 19.03 -9.51 -18.12
CA GLY A 67 20.37 -10.11 -17.98
C GLY A 67 21.41 -9.23 -17.29
N LYS A 68 21.11 -7.97 -16.99
CA LYS A 68 21.99 -7.02 -16.27
C LYS A 68 21.63 -6.92 -14.80
N ASP A 69 22.62 -6.60 -13.98
CA ASP A 69 22.38 -6.24 -12.59
C ASP A 69 21.88 -4.80 -12.50
N ILE A 70 20.80 -4.62 -11.72
CA ILE A 70 20.23 -3.32 -11.38
C ILE A 70 20.14 -3.18 -9.87
N LEU A 71 20.12 -1.95 -9.36
CA LEU A 71 19.90 -1.67 -7.96
C LEU A 71 18.51 -1.10 -7.74
N LEU A 72 17.76 -1.71 -6.83
CA LEU A 72 16.50 -1.17 -6.31
C LEU A 72 16.79 -0.38 -5.03
N ILE A 73 16.33 0.86 -4.98
CA ILE A 73 16.43 1.73 -3.81
C ILE A 73 15.02 2.07 -3.37
N CYS A 74 14.68 1.75 -2.11
CA CYS A 74 13.36 1.96 -1.54
C CYS A 74 13.45 2.78 -0.27
N GLY A 75 12.49 3.68 -0.05
CA GLY A 75 12.44 4.51 1.16
C GLY A 75 11.30 5.51 1.16
N SER A 76 11.47 6.53 2.00
CA SER A 76 10.58 7.70 2.12
C SER A 76 9.13 7.31 2.41
N ASP A 77 8.96 6.45 3.41
CA ASP A 77 7.66 5.90 3.80
C ASP A 77 6.77 6.95 4.45
N HIS A 78 5.49 6.91 4.09
CA HIS A 78 4.47 7.69 4.79
C HIS A 78 3.16 6.92 4.91
N LYS A 79 2.27 7.36 5.78
CA LYS A 79 0.93 6.80 5.88
C LYS A 79 0.13 7.12 4.62
N THR A 80 -0.43 6.09 4.00
CA THR A 80 -1.25 6.25 2.78
C THR A 80 -2.42 7.20 3.04
N GLY A 81 -2.65 8.15 2.14
CA GLY A 81 -3.68 9.18 2.25
C GLY A 81 -3.19 10.49 2.90
N GLU A 82 -1.95 10.57 3.37
CA GLU A 82 -1.33 11.85 3.69
C GLU A 82 -0.95 12.57 2.40
N ALA A 83 -1.26 13.88 2.32
CA ALA A 83 -0.92 14.68 1.16
C ALA A 83 0.58 14.97 1.15
N ILE A 84 1.31 14.30 0.28
CA ILE A 84 2.75 14.47 0.08
C ILE A 84 3.02 14.68 -1.39
N ALA A 85 3.94 15.59 -1.71
CA ALA A 85 4.42 15.79 -3.07
C ALA A 85 5.26 14.59 -3.52
N THR A 86 4.65 13.63 -4.19
CA THR A 86 5.29 12.38 -4.61
C THR A 86 6.51 12.61 -5.51
N ASN A 87 6.49 13.67 -6.31
CA ASN A 87 7.64 14.07 -7.15
C ASN A 87 8.88 14.43 -6.32
N GLU A 88 8.71 15.07 -5.17
CA GLU A 88 9.83 15.41 -4.27
C GLU A 88 10.45 14.15 -3.67
N ILE A 89 9.63 13.15 -3.34
CA ILE A 89 10.10 11.88 -2.81
C ILE A 89 10.96 11.12 -3.85
N TYR A 90 10.50 11.04 -5.11
CA TYR A 90 11.32 10.42 -6.15
C TYR A 90 12.61 11.17 -6.38
N LYS A 91 12.58 12.50 -6.34
CA LYS A 91 13.77 13.34 -6.47
C LYS A 91 14.79 13.07 -5.34
N GLU A 92 14.31 12.94 -4.11
CA GLU A 92 15.15 12.55 -2.96
C GLU A 92 15.84 11.20 -3.19
N LEU A 93 15.09 10.17 -3.66
CA LEU A 93 15.66 8.86 -3.97
C LEU A 93 16.66 8.91 -5.15
N GLU A 94 16.41 9.75 -6.15
CA GLU A 94 17.34 9.97 -7.27
C GLU A 94 18.62 10.67 -6.82
N GLU A 95 18.51 11.67 -5.95
CA GLU A 95 19.67 12.36 -5.36
C GLU A 95 20.50 11.39 -4.52
N LEU A 96 19.83 10.53 -3.73
CA LEU A 96 20.48 9.45 -2.98
C LEU A 96 21.21 8.48 -3.91
N ALA A 97 20.58 8.06 -5.01
CA ALA A 97 21.19 7.18 -6.01
C ALA A 97 22.43 7.82 -6.62
N LYS A 98 22.34 9.06 -7.09
CA LYS A 98 23.45 9.82 -7.71
C LYS A 98 24.59 10.08 -6.75
N LYS A 99 24.32 10.21 -5.45
CA LYS A 99 25.35 10.38 -4.43
C LYS A 99 26.31 9.17 -4.36
N TYR A 100 25.76 7.96 -4.50
CA TYR A 100 26.55 6.72 -4.42
C TYR A 100 26.96 6.19 -5.79
N TYR A 101 26.19 6.46 -6.82
CA TYR A 101 26.36 6.01 -8.20
C TYR A 101 26.18 7.20 -9.15
N PRO A 102 27.19 8.09 -9.31
CA PRO A 102 27.07 9.31 -10.12
C PRO A 102 26.71 9.06 -11.58
N ASP A 103 27.08 7.90 -12.13
CA ASP A 103 26.80 7.47 -13.50
C ASP A 103 25.45 6.77 -13.69
N CYS A 104 24.65 6.66 -12.62
CA CYS A 104 23.42 5.88 -12.65
C CYS A 104 22.37 6.45 -13.59
N LYS A 105 21.65 5.54 -14.25
CA LYS A 105 20.46 5.83 -15.04
C LYS A 105 19.24 5.29 -14.33
N ILE A 106 18.23 6.11 -14.13
CA ILE A 106 16.94 5.68 -13.59
C ILE A 106 16.20 4.90 -14.68
N LEU A 107 15.86 3.65 -14.41
CA LEU A 107 15.10 2.79 -15.30
C LEU A 107 13.60 2.84 -15.02
N PHE A 108 13.23 2.73 -13.74
CA PHE A 108 11.84 2.65 -13.30
C PHE A 108 11.64 3.39 -11.99
N LYS A 109 10.42 3.85 -11.79
CA LYS A 109 9.91 4.41 -10.55
C LYS A 109 8.54 3.82 -10.26
N TRP A 110 8.29 3.41 -9.03
CA TRP A 110 6.97 2.97 -8.59
C TRP A 110 6.82 3.12 -7.09
N ASN A 111 5.60 3.04 -6.62
CA ASN A 111 5.31 2.95 -5.19
C ASN A 111 4.62 1.63 -4.86
N THR A 112 4.69 1.25 -3.60
CA THR A 112 4.00 0.09 -3.06
C THR A 112 3.36 0.44 -1.73
N ARG A 113 2.33 -0.31 -1.36
CA ARG A 113 1.60 -0.10 -0.12
C ARG A 113 1.72 -1.34 0.73
N ASP A 114 1.98 -1.13 2.02
CA ASP A 114 2.10 -2.20 3.00
C ASP A 114 1.03 -2.07 4.08
N CYS A 115 0.43 -3.20 4.46
CA CYS A 115 -0.56 -3.25 5.53
C CYS A 115 0.15 -3.33 6.88
N ILE A 116 -0.08 -2.33 7.72
CA ILE A 116 0.50 -2.21 9.05
C ILE A 116 -0.61 -2.39 10.09
N SER A 117 -0.53 -3.46 10.87
CA SER A 117 -1.43 -3.65 12.03
C SER A 117 -1.12 -2.62 13.13
N LEU A 118 -2.12 -2.13 13.82
CA LEU A 118 -1.95 -1.12 14.87
C LEU A 118 -1.09 -1.62 16.04
N ASP A 119 -1.13 -2.92 16.33
CA ASP A 119 -0.28 -3.54 17.34
C ASP A 119 1.03 -4.11 16.78
N LYS A 120 1.29 -3.88 15.48
CA LYS A 120 2.49 -4.29 14.74
C LYS A 120 2.71 -5.81 14.67
N ILE A 121 1.67 -6.60 14.97
CA ILE A 121 1.65 -8.06 14.87
C ILE A 121 0.68 -8.44 13.73
N PRO A 122 1.04 -9.32 12.78
CA PRO A 122 0.15 -9.79 11.73
C PRO A 122 -1.15 -10.40 12.24
N TYR A 123 -2.21 -10.33 11.45
CA TYR A 123 -3.47 -11.01 11.67
C TYR A 123 -3.51 -12.28 10.82
N ILE A 124 -3.52 -13.45 11.49
CA ILE A 124 -3.45 -14.75 10.82
C ILE A 124 -4.46 -15.70 11.46
N GLY A 125 -5.13 -16.51 10.64
CA GLY A 125 -6.10 -17.52 11.06
C GLY A 125 -7.52 -17.24 10.57
N GLU A 126 -8.53 -17.78 11.23
CA GLU A 126 -9.93 -17.65 10.83
C GLU A 126 -10.34 -16.18 10.75
N PHE A 127 -10.91 -15.78 9.60
CA PHE A 127 -11.20 -14.38 9.25
C PHE A 127 -12.10 -13.67 10.29
N SER A 128 -13.13 -14.37 10.74
CA SER A 128 -14.12 -13.85 11.69
C SER A 128 -14.81 -15.03 12.40
N SER A 129 -15.33 -14.80 13.58
CA SER A 129 -16.16 -15.80 14.29
C SER A 129 -17.49 -16.09 13.59
N PHE A 130 -17.93 -15.21 12.69
CA PHE A 130 -19.18 -15.33 11.94
C PHE A 130 -19.02 -16.01 10.58
N MET A 131 -17.80 -16.20 10.10
CA MET A 131 -17.51 -16.83 8.79
C MET A 131 -16.58 -18.01 8.96
N LYS A 132 -17.18 -19.16 9.25
CA LYS A 132 -16.45 -20.42 9.37
C LYS A 132 -15.86 -20.85 8.04
N GLY A 133 -14.66 -21.43 8.05
CA GLY A 133 -13.96 -21.88 6.85
C GLY A 133 -13.30 -20.75 6.02
N VAL A 134 -13.42 -19.49 6.43
CA VAL A 134 -12.72 -18.37 5.80
C VAL A 134 -11.53 -17.96 6.66
N TYR A 135 -10.35 -17.94 6.08
CA TYR A 135 -9.07 -17.63 6.74
C TYR A 135 -8.43 -16.40 6.13
N VAL A 136 -7.54 -15.76 6.87
CA VAL A 136 -6.82 -14.55 6.43
C VAL A 136 -5.38 -14.54 6.90
N GLY A 137 -4.51 -14.00 6.06
CA GLY A 137 -3.14 -13.60 6.43
C GLY A 137 -2.87 -12.18 5.97
N THR A 138 -2.67 -11.23 6.90
CA THR A 138 -2.51 -9.81 6.58
C THR A 138 -1.77 -9.04 7.67
N GLY A 139 -1.43 -7.77 7.38
CA GLY A 139 -0.76 -6.89 8.34
C GLY A 139 0.73 -7.22 8.52
N PHE A 140 1.42 -7.64 7.47
CA PHE A 140 2.79 -8.16 7.51
C PHE A 140 3.88 -7.08 7.67
N LYS A 141 3.52 -5.80 7.72
CA LYS A 141 4.44 -4.70 8.04
C LYS A 141 5.76 -4.77 7.27
N LYS A 142 5.70 -4.88 5.93
CA LYS A 142 6.87 -5.00 5.01
C LYS A 142 7.68 -6.31 5.12
N TRP A 143 7.29 -7.23 5.99
CA TRP A 143 7.93 -8.54 6.17
C TRP A 143 7.15 -9.67 5.50
N GLY A 144 6.54 -9.37 4.33
CA GLY A 144 5.69 -10.31 3.60
C GLY A 144 6.36 -11.65 3.30
N MET A 145 7.62 -11.66 2.91
CA MET A 145 8.36 -12.91 2.59
C MET A 145 8.48 -13.84 3.81
N ALA A 146 8.74 -13.30 4.99
CA ALA A 146 8.82 -14.11 6.21
C ALA A 146 7.43 -14.49 6.74
N PHE A 147 6.52 -13.51 6.84
CA PHE A 147 5.20 -13.76 7.40
C PHE A 147 4.26 -14.55 6.50
N SER A 148 4.49 -14.63 5.18
CA SER A 148 3.74 -15.53 4.30
C SER A 148 3.96 -17.00 4.69
N ASN A 149 5.20 -17.39 5.01
CA ASN A 149 5.50 -18.75 5.49
C ASN A 149 4.87 -19.03 6.85
N VAL A 150 4.98 -18.09 7.80
CA VAL A 150 4.34 -18.21 9.11
C VAL A 150 2.82 -18.31 8.97
N SER A 151 2.23 -17.48 8.10
CA SER A 151 0.80 -17.50 7.80
C SER A 151 0.35 -18.85 7.23
N ALA A 152 1.08 -19.36 6.25
CA ALA A 152 0.75 -20.65 5.64
C ALA A 152 0.74 -21.77 6.67
N ASN A 153 1.76 -21.86 7.51
CA ASN A 153 1.84 -22.87 8.55
C ASN A 153 0.68 -22.78 9.56
N ILE A 154 0.40 -21.58 10.08
CA ILE A 154 -0.69 -21.38 11.05
C ILE A 154 -2.06 -21.71 10.43
N ILE A 155 -2.32 -21.24 9.20
CA ILE A 155 -3.60 -21.48 8.52
C ILE A 155 -3.79 -22.97 8.20
N VAL A 156 -2.75 -23.63 7.72
CA VAL A 156 -2.80 -25.08 7.43
C VAL A 156 -3.04 -25.88 8.69
N ASP A 157 -2.33 -25.58 9.78
CA ASP A 157 -2.56 -26.25 11.07
C ASP A 157 -3.99 -26.01 11.60
N GLU A 158 -4.51 -24.79 11.41
CA GLU A 158 -5.89 -24.46 11.80
C GLU A 158 -6.94 -25.20 10.97
N ILE A 159 -6.71 -25.33 9.65
CA ILE A 159 -7.58 -26.11 8.74
C ILE A 159 -7.57 -27.61 9.09
N LEU A 160 -6.40 -28.12 9.45
CA LEU A 160 -6.19 -29.53 9.81
C LEU A 160 -6.48 -29.83 11.29
N GLU A 161 -6.98 -28.84 12.04
CA GLU A 161 -7.28 -28.93 13.48
C GLU A 161 -6.07 -29.35 14.34
N LYS A 162 -4.85 -29.01 13.89
CA LYS A 162 -3.61 -29.22 14.62
C LYS A 162 -3.31 -28.09 15.58
N GLU A 163 -2.61 -28.41 16.66
CA GLU A 163 -2.09 -27.42 17.58
C GLU A 163 -0.95 -26.60 16.94
N ASN A 164 -0.94 -25.30 17.17
CA ASN A 164 0.12 -24.40 16.75
C ASN A 164 0.35 -23.36 17.85
N GLU A 165 1.56 -23.33 18.40
CA GLU A 165 1.93 -22.45 19.52
C GLU A 165 1.79 -20.95 19.21
N TYR A 166 1.93 -20.55 17.94
CA TYR A 166 1.86 -19.16 17.50
C TYR A 166 0.43 -18.69 17.22
N ARG A 167 -0.55 -19.60 17.11
CA ARG A 167 -1.96 -19.29 16.79
C ARG A 167 -2.54 -18.22 17.71
N LYS A 168 -2.24 -18.26 19.02
CA LYS A 168 -2.73 -17.29 20.00
C LYS A 168 -2.14 -15.89 19.77
N LEU A 169 -0.85 -15.80 19.43
CA LEU A 169 -0.15 -14.56 19.19
C LEU A 169 -0.69 -13.83 17.95
N PHE A 170 -0.85 -14.58 16.86
CA PHE A 170 -1.24 -14.03 15.55
C PHE A 170 -2.76 -14.01 15.32
N ASN A 171 -3.56 -14.44 16.29
CA ASN A 171 -5.01 -14.58 16.15
C ASN A 171 -5.65 -13.37 15.44
N SER A 172 -6.25 -13.63 14.28
CA SER A 172 -6.92 -12.62 13.43
C SER A 172 -8.10 -11.92 14.11
N LYS A 173 -8.74 -12.59 15.06
CA LYS A 173 -9.91 -12.12 15.82
C LYS A 173 -9.52 -11.34 17.08
N ARG A 174 -8.21 -11.23 17.40
CA ARG A 174 -7.77 -10.52 18.59
C ARG A 174 -8.20 -9.06 18.57
N ILE A 175 -8.73 -8.62 19.69
CA ILE A 175 -9.00 -7.21 19.98
C ILE A 175 -8.04 -6.84 21.10
N LYS A 176 -6.95 -6.15 20.78
CA LYS A 176 -6.11 -5.58 21.82
C LYS A 176 -6.63 -4.18 22.14
N PRO A 177 -6.79 -3.82 23.41
CA PRO A 177 -7.05 -2.44 23.77
C PRO A 177 -5.85 -1.62 23.28
N ILE A 178 -6.09 -0.70 22.37
CA ILE A 178 -5.07 0.17 21.82
C ILE A 178 -4.65 1.07 22.98
N LYS A 179 -3.46 0.82 23.52
CA LYS A 179 -2.89 1.61 24.64
C LYS A 179 -2.73 3.08 24.26
N ASN A 180 -2.59 3.33 22.96
CA ASN A 180 -2.43 4.69 22.44
C ASN A 180 -3.78 5.21 21.89
N ARG A 181 -4.61 5.72 22.81
CA ARG A 181 -5.89 6.39 22.47
C ARG A 181 -5.74 7.48 21.40
N TRP A 182 -4.56 8.05 21.30
CA TRP A 182 -4.21 9.09 20.33
C TRP A 182 -4.16 8.56 18.89
N GLU A 183 -3.60 7.38 18.66
CA GLU A 183 -3.56 6.76 17.31
C GLU A 183 -4.96 6.41 16.81
N VAL A 184 -5.84 5.90 17.69
CA VAL A 184 -7.25 5.62 17.33
C VAL A 184 -8.00 6.91 17.07
N LYS A 185 -7.85 7.91 17.95
CA LYS A 185 -8.50 9.21 17.78
C LYS A 185 -8.08 9.84 16.44
N ASN A 186 -6.78 9.82 16.14
CA ASN A 186 -6.29 10.35 14.86
C ASN A 186 -6.78 9.53 13.67
N MET A 187 -6.89 8.21 13.77
CA MET A 187 -7.44 7.38 12.71
C MET A 187 -8.92 7.67 12.46
N VAL A 188 -9.71 7.78 13.50
CA VAL A 188 -11.15 8.13 13.41
C VAL A 188 -11.33 9.56 12.90
N VAL A 189 -10.55 10.50 13.43
CA VAL A 189 -10.60 11.92 13.00
C VAL A 189 -10.12 12.05 11.55
N ASN A 190 -9.04 11.40 11.15
CA ASN A 190 -8.57 11.42 9.76
C ASN A 190 -9.55 10.73 8.81
N THR A 191 -10.18 9.62 9.22
CA THR A 191 -11.23 8.97 8.43
C THR A 191 -12.46 9.88 8.29
N ALA A 192 -12.89 10.53 9.36
CA ALA A 192 -13.99 11.49 9.32
C ALA A 192 -13.62 12.74 8.51
N ASN A 193 -12.40 13.25 8.67
CA ASN A 193 -11.89 14.38 7.87
C ASN A 193 -11.84 14.04 6.38
N ASN A 194 -11.31 12.90 6.00
CA ASN A 194 -11.25 12.46 4.60
C ASN A 194 -12.65 12.21 4.01
N LEU A 195 -13.63 11.77 4.83
CA LEU A 195 -15.01 11.59 4.38
C LEU A 195 -15.76 12.91 4.20
N VAL A 196 -15.44 13.95 4.99
CA VAL A 196 -16.23 15.19 5.06
C VAL A 196 -15.49 16.37 4.43
N PHE A 197 -14.18 16.50 4.62
CA PHE A 197 -13.41 17.70 4.26
C PHE A 197 -12.68 17.62 2.93
N ASP A 198 -12.43 16.43 2.38
CA ASP A 198 -11.76 16.31 1.06
C ASP A 198 -12.64 16.86 -0.08
N LYS A 199 -13.95 16.96 0.12
CA LYS A 199 -14.86 17.64 -0.82
C LYS A 199 -14.58 19.14 -0.98
N PHE A 200 -13.88 19.76 -0.02
CA PHE A 200 -13.55 21.20 -0.02
C PHE A 200 -12.16 21.51 -0.56
N ARG A 201 -11.38 20.50 -0.98
CA ARG A 201 -10.02 20.66 -1.52
C ARG A 201 -9.94 20.52 -3.04
N ILE A 202 -11.04 20.75 -3.74
CA ILE A 202 -11.04 20.66 -5.20
C ILE A 202 -10.53 21.99 -5.71
N GLU A 203 -9.41 21.97 -6.42
CA GLU A 203 -8.91 23.15 -7.09
C GLU A 203 -9.78 23.46 -8.32
N PRO A 204 -10.09 24.74 -8.58
CA PRO A 204 -10.93 25.14 -9.71
C PRO A 204 -10.12 25.11 -11.01
N TYR A 205 -9.69 23.92 -11.44
CA TYR A 205 -9.07 23.74 -12.75
C TYR A 205 -10.13 23.50 -13.83
N SER A 206 -9.93 24.12 -14.99
CA SER A 206 -10.63 23.69 -16.21
C SER A 206 -9.84 22.57 -16.90
N ILE A 207 -10.54 21.74 -17.70
CA ILE A 207 -9.91 20.63 -18.44
C ILE A 207 -8.76 21.13 -19.35
N GLU A 208 -8.89 22.34 -19.87
CA GLU A 208 -7.90 22.96 -20.75
C GLU A 208 -6.57 23.25 -20.05
N GLN A 209 -6.62 23.50 -18.74
CA GLN A 209 -5.44 23.81 -17.93
C GLN A 209 -4.64 22.56 -17.54
N ILE A 210 -5.21 21.36 -17.72
CA ILE A 210 -4.51 20.12 -17.46
C ILE A 210 -3.51 19.89 -18.59
N ALA A 211 -2.22 19.79 -18.25
CA ALA A 211 -1.17 19.46 -19.22
C ALA A 211 -1.34 18.03 -19.75
N ASN A 212 -0.77 17.75 -20.93
CA ASN A 212 -0.71 16.38 -21.45
C ASN A 212 0.09 15.47 -20.49
N ASP A 213 -0.26 14.19 -20.46
CA ASP A 213 0.24 13.17 -19.53
C ASP A 213 0.01 13.51 -18.05
N ASN A 214 -0.97 14.36 -17.76
CA ASN A 214 -1.35 14.76 -16.43
C ASN A 214 -2.85 14.58 -16.18
N GLY A 215 -3.21 14.58 -14.91
CA GLY A 215 -4.60 14.57 -14.50
C GLY A 215 -4.85 15.40 -13.25
N ALA A 216 -6.11 15.63 -12.98
CA ALA A 216 -6.57 16.37 -11.81
C ALA A 216 -7.97 15.91 -11.39
N ILE A 217 -8.33 16.22 -10.16
CA ILE A 217 -9.71 16.17 -9.70
C ILE A 217 -10.28 17.58 -9.86
N ILE A 218 -11.36 17.71 -10.62
CA ILE A 218 -12.01 18.98 -10.90
C ILE A 218 -13.50 18.93 -10.58
N GLU A 219 -14.10 20.08 -10.40
CA GLU A 219 -15.55 20.24 -10.35
C GLU A 219 -16.04 20.74 -11.73
N LYS A 220 -17.02 20.05 -12.28
CA LYS A 220 -17.68 20.44 -13.53
C LYS A 220 -19.18 20.21 -13.42
N ASP A 221 -19.96 21.24 -13.69
CA ASP A 221 -21.43 21.22 -13.67
C ASP A 221 -22.03 20.70 -12.34
N GLY A 222 -21.32 20.92 -11.21
CA GLY A 222 -21.72 20.47 -9.88
C GLY A 222 -21.27 19.03 -9.55
N ASP A 223 -20.65 18.32 -10.49
CA ASP A 223 -20.08 17.00 -10.28
C ASP A 223 -18.57 17.04 -10.10
N ILE A 224 -18.07 16.19 -9.19
CA ILE A 224 -16.64 15.98 -8.99
C ILE A 224 -16.17 14.86 -9.93
N ILE A 225 -15.25 15.18 -10.82
CA ILE A 225 -14.70 14.23 -11.80
C ILE A 225 -13.17 14.19 -11.74
N GLY A 226 -12.62 12.99 -11.87
CA GLY A 226 -11.18 12.79 -12.11
C GLY A 226 -10.93 12.80 -13.61
N VAL A 227 -10.04 13.67 -14.07
CA VAL A 227 -9.72 13.84 -15.48
C VAL A 227 -8.25 13.49 -15.70
N TYR A 228 -7.97 12.70 -16.73
CA TYR A 228 -6.64 12.45 -17.26
C TYR A 228 -6.58 12.86 -18.72
N LYS A 229 -5.51 13.52 -19.12
CA LYS A 229 -5.22 13.92 -20.48
C LYS A 229 -3.95 13.22 -20.96
N ASP A 230 -4.08 12.37 -21.96
CA ASP A 230 -2.93 11.62 -22.49
C ASP A 230 -1.95 12.49 -23.29
N SER A 231 -0.85 11.88 -23.76
CA SER A 231 0.22 12.57 -24.51
C SER A 231 -0.25 13.27 -25.79
N ILE A 232 -1.36 12.80 -26.39
CA ILE A 232 -1.94 13.37 -27.60
C ILE A 232 -3.11 14.32 -27.30
N GLY A 233 -3.40 14.60 -26.03
CA GLY A 233 -4.43 15.53 -25.60
C GLY A 233 -5.84 14.91 -25.51
N LYS A 234 -5.98 13.60 -25.64
CA LYS A 234 -7.28 12.92 -25.45
C LYS A 234 -7.62 12.86 -23.96
N VAL A 235 -8.86 13.22 -23.65
CA VAL A 235 -9.38 13.33 -22.28
C VAL A 235 -10.11 12.06 -21.89
N TYR A 236 -9.79 11.58 -20.70
CA TYR A 236 -10.48 10.47 -20.02
C TYR A 236 -11.04 10.99 -18.70
N ALA A 237 -12.27 10.61 -18.37
CA ALA A 237 -12.91 11.02 -17.13
C ALA A 237 -13.38 9.80 -16.34
N VAL A 238 -13.22 9.87 -15.03
CA VAL A 238 -13.65 8.84 -14.08
C VAL A 238 -14.32 9.48 -12.87
N LYS A 239 -15.17 8.73 -12.18
CA LYS A 239 -15.72 9.16 -10.90
C LYS A 239 -14.63 8.97 -9.84
N PRO A 240 -14.11 10.03 -9.20
CA PRO A 240 -12.98 9.93 -8.28
C PRO A 240 -13.44 9.53 -6.87
N MET A 241 -14.29 8.53 -6.79
CA MET A 241 -14.85 8.04 -5.53
C MET A 241 -14.40 6.61 -5.29
N CYS A 242 -13.88 6.36 -4.11
CA CYS A 242 -13.52 5.03 -3.67
C CYS A 242 -14.78 4.14 -3.63
N ALA A 243 -14.79 3.05 -4.40
CA ALA A 243 -15.90 2.10 -4.44
C ALA A 243 -16.17 1.42 -3.09
N HIS A 244 -15.20 1.44 -2.19
CA HIS A 244 -15.24 0.76 -0.89
C HIS A 244 -15.96 1.57 0.19
N LEU A 245 -15.57 2.83 0.42
CA LEU A 245 -16.11 3.70 1.49
C LEU A 245 -16.60 5.05 0.99
N GLY A 246 -16.63 5.28 -0.31
CA GLY A 246 -17.11 6.53 -0.90
C GLY A 246 -16.22 7.74 -0.61
N CYS A 247 -14.97 7.54 -0.17
CA CYS A 247 -14.01 8.63 0.01
C CYS A 247 -13.64 9.23 -1.34
N LEU A 248 -13.44 10.54 -1.39
CA LEU A 248 -12.87 11.21 -2.55
C LEU A 248 -11.41 10.77 -2.72
N LEU A 249 -11.05 10.40 -3.95
CA LEU A 249 -9.67 10.06 -4.32
C LEU A 249 -8.93 11.33 -4.74
N THR A 250 -7.62 11.36 -4.55
CA THR A 250 -6.74 12.40 -5.05
C THR A 250 -6.02 11.92 -6.30
N TRP A 251 -5.71 12.83 -7.21
CA TRP A 251 -4.90 12.51 -8.39
C TRP A 251 -3.42 12.42 -8.01
N ASN A 252 -2.73 11.43 -8.57
CA ASN A 252 -1.29 11.28 -8.45
C ASN A 252 -0.65 11.34 -9.85
N ASN A 253 0.22 12.32 -10.10
CA ASN A 253 0.90 12.53 -11.37
C ASN A 253 2.22 11.75 -11.54
N THR A 254 2.45 10.71 -10.73
CA THR A 254 3.69 9.90 -10.78
C THR A 254 3.41 8.42 -10.99
#